data_e0ca6ca956b04a8ea57fb62c864a4a80
#
_entry.id   e0ca6ca956b04a8ea57fb62c864a4a80
#
_cell.length_a   1.000
_cell.length_b   1.000
_cell.length_c   1.000
_cell.angle_alpha   90.00
_cell.angle_beta   90.00
_cell.angle_gamma   90.00
#
_symmetry.space_group_name_H-M   'P 1'
#
loop_
_entity.id
_entity.type
_entity.pdbx_description
1 polymer ?
#
loop_
_entity_poly.entity_id
_entity_poly.type
_entity_poly.pdbx_seq_one_letter_code
_entity_poly.pdbx_strand_id
1 'polypeptide(L)'
;MTTSRTGGQILVDQLITHGVQQLFCVPGESFLAVLDALHDASIDVTVCRQEGGAAMMAEAQGKLTGQPGICFVTRGPGATNASAGVHIAHQDSTPMILFVGQVGRGMVGREAFQELDYSAVFGTMAKWVVQIDDPARVPELISRAFHVATSGRPGPVVIALPEDMLTEAASVADALPYAVTETHPGTAQMAELAQRLQAAKQPVAILGGSRWSEQAVREFTAFAEAWSLPVYCSFRRQMLFPASHACYGGDLGLGANPKLLARIKASDLVLMVGGRLSEVPSQGYELLAIPNPAQPLVHIHADADELGKLYRPTQAIHATPQAFTAALSSVRPQAAVPWQAHADAARAEYLAWSDPAPIRIPGNLQMGEVMQHLKDVLPADTIFCNGAGNFATWIHRFWPFTTFASQLAPTSGSMGYGLPAGVGGKRLWPQREVVIFAGDGDFLMHGQEFATAVQYGL
;
A
#
# COMPACT_ATOMS: atom_id res chain seq x y z
N MET A 1 40.09 9.16 1.70
CA MET A 1 39.79 10.03 0.52
C MET A 1 38.64 9.36 -0.20
N THR A 2 37.57 10.07 -0.44
CA THR A 2 36.45 9.56 -1.26
C THR A 2 36.93 9.44 -2.70
N THR A 3 36.68 8.30 -3.32
CA THR A 3 36.97 8.07 -4.75
C THR A 3 36.04 8.93 -5.60
N SER A 4 36.55 9.40 -6.74
CA SER A 4 35.70 10.09 -7.74
C SER A 4 34.80 9.06 -8.42
N ARG A 5 33.50 9.32 -8.46
CA ARG A 5 32.45 8.46 -9.07
C ARG A 5 31.56 9.33 -9.94
N THR A 6 30.96 8.75 -10.98
CA THR A 6 29.92 9.44 -11.76
C THR A 6 28.62 9.57 -10.96
N GLY A 7 27.76 10.51 -11.34
CA GLY A 7 26.43 10.66 -10.71
C GLY A 7 25.62 9.38 -10.73
N GLY A 8 25.69 8.59 -11.83
CA GLY A 8 25.06 7.26 -11.92
C GLY A 8 25.61 6.26 -10.93
N GLN A 9 26.93 6.20 -10.77
CA GLN A 9 27.58 5.33 -9.76
C GLN A 9 27.22 5.73 -8.34
N ILE A 10 27.25 7.03 -8.03
CA ILE A 10 26.85 7.53 -6.70
C ILE A 10 25.40 7.17 -6.42
N LEU A 11 24.50 7.32 -7.41
CA LEU A 11 23.08 6.96 -7.25
C LEU A 11 22.90 5.49 -6.92
N VAL A 12 23.54 4.58 -7.64
CA VAL A 12 23.44 3.14 -7.42
C VAL A 12 24.01 2.76 -6.05
N ASP A 13 25.14 3.34 -5.64
CA ASP A 13 25.73 3.13 -4.30
C ASP A 13 24.74 3.58 -3.19
N GLN A 14 23.99 4.69 -3.41
CA GLN A 14 22.98 5.13 -2.46
C GLN A 14 21.79 4.15 -2.40
N LEU A 15 21.35 3.58 -3.53
CA LEU A 15 20.30 2.55 -3.52
C LEU A 15 20.74 1.32 -2.69
N ILE A 16 21.99 0.86 -2.88
CA ILE A 16 22.57 -0.24 -2.09
C ILE A 16 22.64 0.14 -0.61
N THR A 17 23.12 1.34 -0.28
CA THR A 17 23.22 1.85 1.09
C THR A 17 21.86 1.86 1.80
N HIS A 18 20.78 2.16 1.08
CA HIS A 18 19.42 2.16 1.61
C HIS A 18 18.72 0.79 1.52
N GLY A 19 19.45 -0.27 1.16
CA GLY A 19 18.96 -1.66 1.23
C GLY A 19 18.11 -2.09 0.04
N VAL A 20 18.19 -1.40 -1.10
CA VAL A 20 17.49 -1.79 -2.33
C VAL A 20 18.11 -3.08 -2.86
N GLN A 21 17.32 -4.12 -2.99
CA GLN A 21 17.74 -5.43 -3.53
C GLN A 21 17.16 -5.68 -4.93
N GLN A 22 16.06 -5.02 -5.28
CA GLN A 22 15.36 -5.20 -6.54
C GLN A 22 14.79 -3.87 -7.03
N LEU A 23 14.76 -3.69 -8.34
CA LEU A 23 14.08 -2.57 -9.00
C LEU A 23 13.43 -3.00 -10.31
N PHE A 24 12.53 -2.15 -10.80
CA PHE A 24 11.80 -2.35 -12.04
C PHE A 24 12.10 -1.20 -13.01
N CYS A 25 12.31 -1.51 -14.29
CA CYS A 25 12.56 -0.46 -15.26
C CYS A 25 12.08 -0.83 -16.67
N VAL A 26 11.83 0.20 -17.46
CA VAL A 26 11.91 0.12 -18.93
C VAL A 26 13.18 0.87 -19.31
N PRO A 27 14.20 0.18 -19.86
CA PRO A 27 15.47 0.83 -20.20
C PRO A 27 15.29 2.03 -21.14
N GLY A 28 16.01 3.10 -20.85
CA GLY A 28 15.97 4.32 -21.65
C GLY A 28 17.33 5.03 -21.71
N GLU A 29 17.59 5.72 -22.83
CA GLU A 29 18.86 6.39 -23.06
C GLU A 29 19.17 7.50 -22.05
N SER A 30 18.14 8.17 -21.51
CA SER A 30 18.28 9.30 -20.59
C SER A 30 18.87 8.94 -19.22
N PHE A 31 19.05 7.65 -18.92
CA PHE A 31 19.68 7.18 -17.67
C PHE A 31 20.66 6.01 -17.90
N LEU A 32 21.31 5.97 -19.08
CA LEU A 32 22.29 4.91 -19.40
C LEU A 32 23.42 4.81 -18.37
N ALA A 33 23.90 5.92 -17.80
CA ALA A 33 24.94 5.89 -16.77
C ALA A 33 24.48 5.19 -15.47
N VAL A 34 23.19 5.17 -15.18
CA VAL A 34 22.63 4.37 -14.08
C VAL A 34 22.56 2.89 -14.46
N LEU A 35 22.13 2.57 -15.69
CA LEU A 35 22.08 1.19 -16.18
C LEU A 35 23.47 0.56 -16.23
N ASP A 36 24.48 1.34 -16.66
CA ASP A 36 25.89 0.92 -16.65
C ASP A 36 26.36 0.61 -15.22
N ALA A 37 26.09 1.50 -14.27
CA ALA A 37 26.43 1.29 -12.85
C ALA A 37 25.68 0.10 -12.22
N LEU A 38 24.46 -0.18 -12.64
CA LEU A 38 23.65 -1.32 -12.19
C LEU A 38 24.17 -2.67 -12.70
N HIS A 39 24.92 -2.67 -13.82
CA HIS A 39 25.47 -3.90 -14.41
C HIS A 39 26.36 -4.68 -13.43
N ASP A 40 27.17 -3.97 -12.67
CA ASP A 40 28.10 -4.54 -11.70
C ASP A 40 27.56 -4.53 -10.26
N ALA A 41 26.33 -4.04 -10.06
CA ALA A 41 25.71 -3.91 -8.74
C ALA A 41 24.98 -5.20 -8.31
N SER A 42 24.79 -5.34 -7.00
CA SER A 42 24.05 -6.48 -6.42
C SER A 42 22.51 -6.32 -6.50
N ILE A 43 22.01 -5.28 -7.18
CA ILE A 43 20.59 -5.02 -7.30
C ILE A 43 20.00 -5.83 -8.47
N ASP A 44 18.98 -6.61 -8.21
CA ASP A 44 18.26 -7.36 -9.24
C ASP A 44 17.36 -6.43 -10.06
N VAL A 45 17.63 -6.33 -11.36
CA VAL A 45 16.92 -5.44 -12.28
C VAL A 45 15.87 -6.23 -13.08
N THR A 46 14.62 -5.90 -12.88
CA THR A 46 13.51 -6.47 -13.69
C THR A 46 13.20 -5.53 -14.85
N VAL A 47 13.52 -5.97 -16.07
CA VAL A 47 13.19 -5.25 -17.31
C VAL A 47 11.74 -5.54 -17.71
N CYS A 48 10.90 -4.51 -17.65
CA CYS A 48 9.48 -4.57 -17.95
C CYS A 48 9.19 -4.24 -19.42
N ARG A 49 7.95 -4.40 -19.84
CA ARG A 49 7.51 -4.15 -21.22
C ARG A 49 6.83 -2.81 -21.41
N GLN A 50 6.41 -2.19 -20.30
CA GLN A 50 5.74 -0.90 -20.32
C GLN A 50 5.92 -0.21 -18.96
N GLU A 51 6.07 1.09 -18.94
CA GLU A 51 6.46 1.86 -17.74
C GLU A 51 5.37 1.92 -16.67
N GLY A 52 4.09 1.89 -17.06
CA GLY A 52 2.99 1.75 -16.11
C GLY A 52 3.03 0.41 -15.39
N GLY A 53 3.34 -0.68 -16.12
CA GLY A 53 3.57 -2.01 -15.54
C GLY A 53 4.75 -2.01 -14.57
N ALA A 54 5.89 -1.40 -14.96
CA ALA A 54 7.07 -1.25 -14.09
C ALA A 54 6.75 -0.49 -12.80
N ALA A 55 6.03 0.63 -12.91
CA ALA A 55 5.62 1.44 -11.77
C ALA A 55 4.62 0.71 -10.86
N MET A 56 3.69 -0.08 -11.43
CA MET A 56 2.76 -0.94 -10.67
C MET A 56 3.48 -2.08 -9.95
N MET A 57 4.53 -2.67 -10.54
CA MET A 57 5.38 -3.68 -9.88
C MET A 57 6.12 -3.08 -8.69
N ALA A 58 6.69 -1.89 -8.85
CA ALA A 58 7.35 -1.15 -7.78
C ALA A 58 6.35 -0.79 -6.66
N GLU A 59 5.15 -0.32 -7.00
CA GLU A 59 4.10 -0.06 -6.01
C GLU A 59 3.73 -1.34 -5.24
N ALA A 60 3.54 -2.46 -5.94
CA ALA A 60 3.22 -3.74 -5.31
C ALA A 60 4.30 -4.18 -4.32
N GLN A 61 5.60 -4.02 -4.67
CA GLN A 61 6.70 -4.27 -3.76
C GLN A 61 6.63 -3.37 -2.53
N GLY A 62 6.39 -2.07 -2.72
CA GLY A 62 6.22 -1.12 -1.62
C GLY A 62 5.05 -1.48 -0.69
N LYS A 63 3.93 -1.94 -1.25
CA LYS A 63 2.75 -2.38 -0.51
C LYS A 63 3.00 -3.64 0.33
N LEU A 64 3.74 -4.61 -0.22
CA LEU A 64 4.04 -5.87 0.47
C LEU A 64 5.07 -5.70 1.58
N THR A 65 6.08 -4.85 1.36
CA THR A 65 7.24 -4.73 2.25
C THR A 65 7.20 -3.54 3.21
N GLY A 66 6.46 -2.48 2.86
CA GLY A 66 6.52 -1.19 3.55
C GLY A 66 7.81 -0.41 3.26
N GLN A 67 8.70 -0.92 2.40
CA GLN A 67 9.91 -0.23 1.92
C GLN A 67 9.61 0.41 0.55
N PRO A 68 10.28 1.51 0.16
CA PRO A 68 10.03 2.12 -1.13
C PRO A 68 10.33 1.15 -2.29
N GLY A 69 9.31 0.86 -3.10
CA GLY A 69 9.52 0.19 -4.38
C GLY A 69 10.20 1.13 -5.38
N ILE A 70 11.17 0.63 -6.13
CA ILE A 70 12.02 1.45 -7.00
C ILE A 70 11.68 1.21 -8.47
N CYS A 71 11.41 2.29 -9.20
CA CYS A 71 11.13 2.25 -10.63
C CYS A 71 11.98 3.28 -11.38
N PHE A 72 12.57 2.87 -12.53
CA PHE A 72 13.28 3.77 -13.45
C PHE A 72 12.61 3.80 -14.80
N VAL A 73 12.42 5.02 -15.33
CA VAL A 73 11.82 5.25 -16.65
C VAL A 73 12.53 6.38 -17.38
N THR A 74 12.42 6.40 -18.71
CA THR A 74 12.93 7.50 -19.51
C THR A 74 12.07 8.77 -19.37
N ARG A 75 12.59 9.89 -19.87
CA ARG A 75 11.90 11.19 -19.91
C ARG A 75 10.63 11.16 -20.78
N GLY A 76 9.81 12.16 -20.64
CA GLY A 76 8.62 12.41 -21.47
C GLY A 76 7.66 11.21 -21.49
N PRO A 77 7.60 10.45 -22.60
CA PRO A 77 6.66 9.32 -22.76
C PRO A 77 6.77 8.27 -21.66
N GLY A 78 8.01 7.91 -21.24
CA GLY A 78 8.20 6.94 -20.16
C GLY A 78 7.65 7.42 -18.82
N ALA A 79 7.92 8.67 -18.47
CA ALA A 79 7.40 9.30 -17.26
C ALA A 79 5.87 9.36 -17.25
N THR A 80 5.24 9.78 -18.36
CA THR A 80 3.78 9.86 -18.47
C THR A 80 3.13 8.49 -18.42
N ASN A 81 3.71 7.46 -19.03
CA ASN A 81 3.24 6.08 -18.92
C ASN A 81 3.29 5.57 -17.46
N ALA A 82 4.31 5.92 -16.69
CA ALA A 82 4.47 5.51 -15.30
C ALA A 82 3.48 6.21 -14.34
N SER A 83 2.81 7.28 -14.76
CA SER A 83 1.95 8.11 -13.89
C SER A 83 0.83 7.33 -13.22
N ALA A 84 0.28 6.31 -13.87
CA ALA A 84 -0.75 5.45 -13.28
C ALA A 84 -0.25 4.74 -12.01
N GLY A 85 0.98 4.19 -12.02
CA GLY A 85 1.58 3.56 -10.84
C GLY A 85 1.86 4.56 -9.72
N VAL A 86 2.29 5.79 -10.05
CA VAL A 86 2.47 6.87 -9.07
C VAL A 86 1.13 7.25 -8.42
N HIS A 87 0.06 7.39 -9.22
CA HIS A 87 -1.28 7.67 -8.71
C HIS A 87 -1.77 6.55 -7.78
N ILE A 88 -1.56 5.28 -8.14
CA ILE A 88 -1.91 4.14 -7.28
C ILE A 88 -1.15 4.23 -5.95
N ALA A 89 0.16 4.44 -5.97
CA ALA A 89 0.99 4.58 -4.78
C ALA A 89 0.49 5.72 -3.86
N HIS A 90 0.07 6.85 -4.44
CA HIS A 90 -0.51 7.97 -3.71
C HIS A 90 -1.85 7.59 -3.04
N GLN A 91 -2.77 6.99 -3.77
CA GLN A 91 -4.09 6.60 -3.25
C GLN A 91 -3.97 5.52 -2.18
N ASP A 92 -3.09 4.55 -2.38
CA ASP A 92 -2.88 3.41 -1.49
C ASP A 92 -2.00 3.74 -0.29
N SER A 93 -1.39 4.93 -0.25
CA SER A 93 -0.41 5.30 0.77
C SER A 93 0.77 4.32 0.80
N THR A 94 1.30 3.99 -0.39
CA THR A 94 2.40 3.05 -0.57
C THR A 94 3.69 3.80 -0.81
N PRO A 95 4.80 3.49 -0.11
CA PRO A 95 6.09 4.10 -0.37
C PRO A 95 6.64 3.62 -1.71
N MET A 96 7.05 4.56 -2.56
CA MET A 96 7.60 4.33 -3.89
C MET A 96 8.55 5.46 -4.27
N ILE A 97 9.61 5.17 -5.03
CA ILE A 97 10.47 6.17 -5.65
C ILE A 97 10.52 5.91 -7.15
N LEU A 98 10.02 6.86 -7.93
CA LEU A 98 10.13 6.88 -9.39
C LEU A 98 11.31 7.77 -9.79
N PHE A 99 12.29 7.18 -10.43
CA PHE A 99 13.39 7.88 -11.08
C PHE A 99 13.06 8.10 -12.55
N VAL A 100 13.18 9.35 -13.00
CA VAL A 100 12.89 9.74 -14.37
C VAL A 100 14.14 10.36 -14.98
N GLY A 101 14.63 9.79 -16.06
CA GLY A 101 15.68 10.46 -16.83
C GLY A 101 15.17 11.81 -17.33
N GLN A 102 16.07 12.79 -17.47
CA GLN A 102 15.74 14.14 -17.91
C GLN A 102 16.76 14.62 -18.96
N VAL A 103 16.37 15.61 -19.74
CA VAL A 103 17.27 16.28 -20.68
C VAL A 103 18.46 16.89 -19.94
N GLY A 104 19.59 17.04 -20.63
CA GLY A 104 20.77 17.73 -20.06
C GLY A 104 20.42 19.14 -19.57
N ARG A 105 20.99 19.56 -18.44
CA ARG A 105 20.70 20.83 -17.74
C ARG A 105 20.77 22.06 -18.67
N GLY A 106 21.71 22.05 -19.64
CA GLY A 106 21.84 23.14 -20.63
C GLY A 106 20.72 23.21 -21.66
N MET A 107 19.81 22.25 -21.73
CA MET A 107 18.69 22.17 -22.68
C MET A 107 17.35 22.57 -22.07
N VAL A 108 17.26 22.63 -20.77
CA VAL A 108 16.00 22.91 -20.04
C VAL A 108 15.37 24.23 -20.45
N GLY A 109 14.03 24.23 -20.66
CA GLY A 109 13.28 25.43 -21.05
C GLY A 109 13.35 25.77 -22.54
N ARG A 110 13.82 24.86 -23.40
CA ARG A 110 13.91 25.04 -24.84
C ARG A 110 13.02 24.12 -25.66
N GLU A 111 12.03 23.48 -25.01
CA GLU A 111 11.21 22.42 -25.62
C GLU A 111 12.11 21.31 -26.23
N ALA A 112 13.13 20.89 -25.46
CA ALA A 112 14.05 19.86 -25.86
C ALA A 112 13.32 18.52 -26.05
N PHE A 113 13.93 17.60 -26.82
CA PHE A 113 13.31 16.32 -27.13
C PHE A 113 12.87 15.55 -25.87
N GLN A 114 11.56 15.34 -25.70
CA GLN A 114 10.92 14.66 -24.57
C GLN A 114 11.04 15.40 -23.22
N GLU A 115 11.36 16.68 -23.21
CA GLU A 115 11.41 17.49 -21.99
C GLU A 115 10.03 17.63 -21.37
N LEU A 116 9.95 17.49 -20.04
CA LEU A 116 8.77 17.83 -19.24
C LEU A 116 9.20 18.47 -17.91
N ASP A 117 8.35 19.36 -17.41
CA ASP A 117 8.41 19.82 -16.02
C ASP A 117 7.71 18.77 -15.11
N TYR A 118 8.51 17.93 -14.46
CA TYR A 118 7.97 16.85 -13.62
C TYR A 118 7.33 17.36 -12.33
N SER A 119 7.68 18.56 -11.86
CA SER A 119 6.98 19.20 -10.75
C SER A 119 5.55 19.54 -11.12
N ALA A 120 5.32 20.02 -12.34
CA ALA A 120 3.98 20.27 -12.85
C ALA A 120 3.20 18.97 -13.12
N VAL A 121 3.87 17.93 -13.66
CA VAL A 121 3.22 16.65 -14.00
C VAL A 121 2.83 15.84 -12.75
N PHE A 122 3.74 15.71 -11.78
CA PHE A 122 3.56 14.82 -10.62
C PHE A 122 3.24 15.55 -9.31
N GLY A 123 3.28 16.88 -9.28
CA GLY A 123 3.17 17.66 -8.05
C GLY A 123 1.90 17.42 -7.21
N THR A 124 0.80 16.97 -7.85
CA THR A 124 -0.44 16.62 -7.16
C THR A 124 -0.57 15.13 -6.81
N MET A 125 0.30 14.29 -7.38
CA MET A 125 0.29 12.83 -7.20
C MET A 125 1.42 12.32 -6.32
N ALA A 126 2.48 13.10 -6.13
CA ALA A 126 3.66 12.70 -5.35
C ALA A 126 3.77 13.52 -4.06
N LYS A 127 4.33 12.93 -3.03
CA LYS A 127 4.67 13.63 -1.78
C LYS A 127 5.79 14.65 -1.99
N TRP A 128 6.67 14.36 -2.92
CA TRP A 128 7.79 15.22 -3.26
C TRP A 128 8.24 14.95 -4.69
N VAL A 129 8.52 16.01 -5.42
CA VAL A 129 9.13 15.97 -6.76
C VAL A 129 10.39 16.82 -6.71
N VAL A 130 11.51 16.29 -7.20
CA VAL A 130 12.78 16.99 -7.21
C VAL A 130 13.60 16.62 -8.43
N GLN A 131 14.41 17.56 -8.94
CA GLN A 131 15.47 17.31 -9.91
C GLN A 131 16.82 17.38 -9.21
N ILE A 132 17.73 16.45 -9.53
CA ILE A 132 19.08 16.43 -8.99
C ILE A 132 20.03 17.01 -10.03
N ASP A 133 20.50 18.24 -9.82
CA ASP A 133 21.35 18.95 -10.76
C ASP A 133 22.85 18.84 -10.45
N ASP A 134 23.22 18.38 -9.26
CA ASP A 134 24.59 18.27 -8.78
C ASP A 134 24.87 16.85 -8.30
N PRO A 135 25.82 16.11 -8.91
CA PRO A 135 26.14 14.75 -8.49
C PRO A 135 26.65 14.67 -7.03
N ALA A 136 27.24 15.74 -6.49
CA ALA A 136 27.66 15.77 -5.08
C ALA A 136 26.47 15.79 -4.09
N ARG A 137 25.26 16.16 -4.55
CA ARG A 137 24.05 16.16 -3.74
C ARG A 137 23.22 14.89 -3.85
N VAL A 138 23.60 13.93 -4.68
CA VAL A 138 22.88 12.65 -4.83
C VAL A 138 22.69 11.96 -3.49
N PRO A 139 23.70 11.79 -2.60
CA PRO A 139 23.50 11.11 -1.31
C PRO A 139 22.47 11.82 -0.41
N GLU A 140 22.51 13.15 -0.35
CA GLU A 140 21.57 13.98 0.42
C GLU A 140 20.13 13.78 -0.05
N LEU A 141 19.90 13.90 -1.37
CA LEU A 141 18.56 13.93 -1.95
C LEU A 141 17.95 12.52 -2.00
N ILE A 142 18.76 11.48 -2.21
CA ILE A 142 18.29 10.09 -2.16
C ILE A 142 17.92 9.71 -0.73
N SER A 143 18.75 10.00 0.26
CA SER A 143 18.42 9.75 1.68
C SER A 143 17.11 10.45 2.07
N ARG A 144 16.94 11.72 1.65
CA ARG A 144 15.68 12.46 1.86
C ARG A 144 14.49 11.80 1.16
N ALA A 145 14.67 11.25 -0.04
CA ALA A 145 13.61 10.57 -0.79
C ALA A 145 13.07 9.35 -0.04
N PHE A 146 13.96 8.51 0.49
CA PHE A 146 13.56 7.37 1.32
C PHE A 146 12.82 7.80 2.58
N HIS A 147 13.31 8.84 3.25
CA HIS A 147 12.63 9.40 4.42
C HIS A 147 11.23 9.92 4.07
N VAL A 148 11.09 10.73 3.04
CA VAL A 148 9.79 11.30 2.62
C VAL A 148 8.81 10.22 2.18
N ALA A 149 9.27 9.23 1.41
CA ALA A 149 8.40 8.15 0.93
C ALA A 149 7.79 7.33 2.08
N THR A 150 8.52 7.16 3.18
CA THR A 150 8.11 6.28 4.30
C THR A 150 7.52 7.02 5.50
N SER A 151 7.76 8.32 5.67
CA SER A 151 7.33 9.08 6.87
C SER A 151 5.86 9.48 6.81
N GLY A 152 5.22 9.63 7.98
CA GLY A 152 3.81 9.98 8.11
C GLY A 152 2.90 9.02 7.33
N ARG A 153 2.03 9.55 6.47
CA ARG A 153 1.33 8.78 5.44
C ARG A 153 2.32 8.45 4.32
N PRO A 154 2.72 7.18 4.13
CA PRO A 154 3.62 6.82 3.04
C PRO A 154 3.07 7.21 1.66
N GLY A 155 3.96 7.35 0.69
CA GLY A 155 3.54 7.70 -0.66
C GLY A 155 4.71 7.88 -1.63
N PRO A 156 4.43 8.15 -2.91
CA PRO A 156 5.43 8.23 -3.95
C PRO A 156 6.27 9.49 -3.88
N VAL A 157 7.54 9.34 -4.25
CA VAL A 157 8.50 10.42 -4.55
C VAL A 157 8.92 10.29 -6.00
N VAL A 158 9.08 11.40 -6.71
CA VAL A 158 9.56 11.43 -8.10
C VAL A 158 10.85 12.23 -8.19
N ILE A 159 11.88 11.65 -8.80
CA ILE A 159 13.20 12.23 -8.92
C ILE A 159 13.60 12.33 -10.38
N ALA A 160 13.79 13.54 -10.88
CA ALA A 160 14.32 13.81 -12.22
C ALA A 160 15.85 13.79 -12.21
N LEU A 161 16.43 13.15 -13.20
CA LEU A 161 17.87 12.90 -13.33
C LEU A 161 18.37 13.43 -14.67
N PRO A 162 18.93 14.65 -14.75
CA PRO A 162 19.55 15.16 -15.97
C PRO A 162 20.68 14.23 -16.45
N GLU A 163 20.68 13.87 -17.74
CA GLU A 163 21.62 12.89 -18.31
C GLU A 163 23.08 13.32 -18.19
N ASP A 164 23.36 14.61 -18.29
CA ASP A 164 24.70 15.16 -18.11
C ASP A 164 25.17 15.13 -16.65
N MET A 165 24.29 15.31 -15.68
CA MET A 165 24.58 15.14 -14.25
C MET A 165 24.98 13.70 -13.94
N LEU A 166 24.31 12.71 -14.56
CA LEU A 166 24.59 11.29 -14.32
C LEU A 166 25.98 10.86 -14.79
N THR A 167 26.55 11.54 -15.77
CA THR A 167 27.90 11.28 -16.28
C THR A 167 28.99 12.15 -15.64
N GLU A 168 28.61 13.23 -14.96
CA GLU A 168 29.54 14.13 -14.28
C GLU A 168 30.14 13.43 -13.05
N ALA A 169 31.43 13.62 -12.83
CA ALA A 169 32.16 12.99 -11.71
C ALA A 169 32.19 13.88 -10.47
N ALA A 170 31.95 13.30 -9.32
CA ALA A 170 32.07 13.97 -8.04
C ALA A 170 32.79 13.08 -6.99
N SER A 171 33.37 13.73 -5.98
CA SER A 171 33.96 13.08 -4.81
C SER A 171 33.14 13.43 -3.59
N VAL A 172 32.21 12.55 -3.23
CA VAL A 172 31.30 12.73 -2.10
C VAL A 172 31.18 11.43 -1.30
N ALA A 173 30.98 11.57 0.01
CA ALA A 173 30.71 10.43 0.89
C ALA A 173 29.27 9.95 0.73
N ASP A 174 29.05 8.65 0.90
CA ASP A 174 27.71 8.08 0.94
C ASP A 174 26.95 8.52 2.19
N ALA A 175 25.63 8.61 2.06
CA ALA A 175 24.76 8.83 3.22
C ALA A 175 24.74 7.56 4.10
N LEU A 176 24.38 7.74 5.35
CA LEU A 176 24.04 6.60 6.21
C LEU A 176 22.69 5.97 5.78
N PRO A 177 22.47 4.67 6.03
CA PRO A 177 21.17 4.05 5.82
C PRO A 177 20.05 4.88 6.49
N TYR A 178 18.95 5.12 5.77
CA TYR A 178 17.85 5.84 6.36
C TYR A 178 17.18 5.02 7.47
N ALA A 179 16.66 5.73 8.47
CA ALA A 179 15.84 5.12 9.52
C ALA A 179 14.42 5.65 9.43
N VAL A 180 13.46 4.75 9.50
CA VAL A 180 12.04 5.11 9.49
C VAL A 180 11.67 5.71 10.83
N THR A 181 11.11 6.93 10.82
CA THR A 181 10.64 7.58 12.04
C THR A 181 9.29 7.00 12.46
N GLU A 182 9.21 6.51 13.69
CA GLU A 182 7.98 6.04 14.30
C GLU A 182 7.38 7.09 15.23
N THR A 183 6.05 7.26 15.16
CA THR A 183 5.29 8.06 16.11
C THR A 183 4.56 7.12 17.07
N HIS A 184 4.67 7.41 18.38
CA HIS A 184 4.17 6.53 19.43
C HIS A 184 2.98 7.17 20.17
N PRO A 185 1.97 6.39 20.60
CA PRO A 185 0.88 6.91 21.41
C PRO A 185 1.37 7.29 22.80
N GLY A 186 0.83 8.37 23.34
CA GLY A 186 1.12 8.77 24.72
C GLY A 186 0.39 7.89 25.75
N THR A 187 0.99 7.68 26.93
CA THR A 187 0.40 6.86 28.01
C THR A 187 -1.00 7.35 28.41
N ALA A 188 -1.21 8.66 28.49
CA ALA A 188 -2.52 9.25 28.82
C ALA A 188 -3.57 8.93 27.73
N GLN A 189 -3.19 8.92 26.46
CA GLN A 189 -4.07 8.57 25.36
C GLN A 189 -4.48 7.09 25.41
N MET A 190 -3.57 6.19 25.76
CA MET A 190 -3.86 4.77 25.91
C MET A 190 -4.77 4.51 27.13
N ALA A 191 -4.59 5.23 28.24
CA ALA A 191 -5.48 5.15 29.39
C ALA A 191 -6.89 5.65 29.06
N GLU A 192 -7.02 6.74 28.29
CA GLU A 192 -8.32 7.25 27.82
C GLU A 192 -8.99 6.25 26.86
N LEU A 193 -8.25 5.62 25.93
CA LEU A 193 -8.78 4.55 25.09
C LEU A 193 -9.36 3.39 25.93
N ALA A 194 -8.63 2.95 26.95
CA ALA A 194 -9.09 1.90 27.85
C ALA A 194 -10.41 2.27 28.56
N GLN A 195 -10.54 3.50 29.05
CA GLN A 195 -11.76 4.00 29.69
C GLN A 195 -12.93 4.04 28.70
N ARG A 196 -12.72 4.49 27.45
CA ARG A 196 -13.76 4.51 26.41
C ARG A 196 -14.24 3.13 26.05
N LEU A 197 -13.33 2.16 25.89
CA LEU A 197 -13.68 0.76 25.66
C LEU A 197 -14.49 0.19 26.84
N GLN A 198 -14.08 0.44 28.08
CA GLN A 198 -14.81 -0.05 29.25
C GLN A 198 -16.23 0.53 29.38
N ALA A 199 -16.45 1.75 28.88
CA ALA A 199 -17.75 2.42 28.93
C ALA A 199 -18.66 2.03 27.73
N ALA A 200 -18.11 1.47 26.67
CA ALA A 200 -18.85 1.10 25.47
C ALA A 200 -19.82 -0.07 25.69
N LYS A 201 -20.80 -0.19 24.81
CA LYS A 201 -21.77 -1.31 24.78
C LYS A 201 -21.79 -2.03 23.44
N GLN A 202 -21.45 -1.33 22.36
CA GLN A 202 -21.42 -1.86 20.99
C GLN A 202 -20.24 -1.26 20.22
N PRO A 203 -18.98 -1.42 20.69
CA PRO A 203 -17.82 -0.89 19.99
C PRO A 203 -17.54 -1.70 18.72
N VAL A 204 -16.87 -1.04 17.76
CA VAL A 204 -16.36 -1.68 16.56
C VAL A 204 -14.95 -1.14 16.22
N ALA A 205 -14.13 -1.95 15.56
CA ALA A 205 -12.84 -1.50 15.02
C ALA A 205 -12.83 -1.56 13.50
N ILE A 206 -12.16 -0.59 12.86
CA ILE A 206 -11.93 -0.54 11.42
C ILE A 206 -10.42 -0.41 11.19
N LEU A 207 -9.83 -1.39 10.51
CA LEU A 207 -8.41 -1.41 10.18
C LEU A 207 -8.19 -1.00 8.72
N GLY A 208 -7.20 -0.16 8.48
CA GLY A 208 -6.89 0.29 7.13
C GLY A 208 -5.52 0.91 7.00
N GLY A 209 -5.27 1.53 5.85
CA GLY A 209 -4.05 2.27 5.57
C GLY A 209 -2.79 1.41 5.45
N SER A 210 -1.66 2.02 5.76
CA SER A 210 -0.32 1.46 5.64
C SER A 210 0.41 1.44 6.99
N ARG A 211 1.70 1.13 7.02
CA ARG A 211 2.52 1.06 8.23
C ARG A 211 2.11 -0.06 9.20
N TRP A 212 1.58 -1.14 8.65
CA TRP A 212 1.36 -2.39 9.36
C TRP A 212 2.55 -3.34 9.19
N SER A 213 2.68 -4.26 10.13
CA SER A 213 3.57 -5.42 10.06
C SER A 213 2.82 -6.68 10.49
N GLU A 214 3.39 -7.82 10.21
CA GLU A 214 2.82 -9.09 10.68
C GLU A 214 2.72 -9.11 12.22
N GLN A 215 3.70 -8.53 12.92
CA GLN A 215 3.66 -8.38 14.38
C GLN A 215 2.51 -7.48 14.83
N ALA A 216 2.31 -6.34 14.16
CA ALA A 216 1.20 -5.44 14.47
C ALA A 216 -0.18 -6.11 14.26
N VAL A 217 -0.31 -6.94 13.23
CA VAL A 217 -1.53 -7.73 13.00
C VAL A 217 -1.74 -8.73 14.14
N ARG A 218 -0.70 -9.46 14.57
CA ARG A 218 -0.80 -10.39 15.71
C ARG A 218 -1.18 -9.67 17.01
N GLU A 219 -0.56 -8.53 17.30
CA GLU A 219 -0.84 -7.73 18.52
C GLU A 219 -2.27 -7.20 18.51
N PHE A 220 -2.74 -6.68 17.37
CA PHE A 220 -4.12 -6.21 17.26
C PHE A 220 -5.13 -7.36 17.36
N THR A 221 -4.81 -8.52 16.79
CA THR A 221 -5.66 -9.73 16.89
C THR A 221 -5.82 -10.16 18.36
N ALA A 222 -4.73 -10.24 19.11
CA ALA A 222 -4.76 -10.56 20.54
C ALA A 222 -5.53 -9.51 21.37
N PHE A 223 -5.42 -8.23 21.01
CA PHE A 223 -6.22 -7.18 21.62
C PHE A 223 -7.71 -7.33 21.32
N ALA A 224 -8.07 -7.55 20.05
CA ALA A 224 -9.47 -7.75 19.64
C ALA A 224 -10.09 -8.98 20.31
N GLU A 225 -9.33 -10.08 20.43
CA GLU A 225 -9.75 -11.28 21.14
C GLU A 225 -10.04 -10.99 22.62
N ALA A 226 -9.10 -10.33 23.31
CA ALA A 226 -9.27 -10.01 24.73
C ALA A 226 -10.49 -9.14 25.01
N TRP A 227 -10.87 -8.28 24.08
CA TRP A 227 -12.02 -7.38 24.18
C TRP A 227 -13.28 -7.93 23.48
N SER A 228 -13.25 -9.11 22.86
CA SER A 228 -14.34 -9.60 21.98
C SER A 228 -14.82 -8.50 21.01
N LEU A 229 -13.86 -7.77 20.40
CA LEU A 229 -14.13 -6.56 19.60
C LEU A 229 -14.40 -6.95 18.14
N PRO A 230 -15.57 -6.63 17.57
CA PRO A 230 -15.81 -6.82 16.14
C PRO A 230 -14.85 -5.98 15.30
N VAL A 231 -14.14 -6.61 14.35
CA VAL A 231 -13.15 -5.99 13.51
C VAL A 231 -13.57 -6.03 12.05
N TYR A 232 -13.51 -4.90 11.40
CA TYR A 232 -13.74 -4.73 9.97
C TYR A 232 -12.48 -4.22 9.29
N CYS A 233 -12.21 -4.69 8.06
CA CYS A 233 -11.12 -4.16 7.27
C CYS A 233 -11.65 -3.10 6.30
N SER A 234 -10.86 -2.06 6.08
CA SER A 234 -11.11 -1.05 5.07
C SER A 234 -10.96 -1.64 3.66
N PHE A 235 -11.48 -0.95 2.65
CA PHE A 235 -11.43 -1.34 1.25
C PHE A 235 -10.03 -1.82 0.82
N ARG A 236 -9.97 -3.06 0.33
CA ARG A 236 -8.74 -3.70 -0.18
C ARG A 236 -7.60 -3.74 0.85
N ARG A 237 -7.96 -3.96 2.13
CA ARG A 237 -7.04 -4.13 3.25
C ARG A 237 -7.41 -5.33 4.14
N GLN A 238 -8.06 -6.35 3.56
CA GLN A 238 -8.58 -7.52 4.27
C GLN A 238 -7.47 -8.34 4.95
N MET A 239 -6.24 -8.28 4.43
CA MET A 239 -5.07 -8.94 5.01
C MET A 239 -4.63 -8.39 6.38
N LEU A 240 -5.27 -7.32 6.87
CA LEU A 240 -4.91 -6.68 8.15
C LEU A 240 -5.54 -7.36 9.37
N PHE A 241 -6.45 -8.31 9.15
CA PHE A 241 -7.00 -9.12 10.25
C PHE A 241 -7.39 -10.52 9.73
N PRO A 242 -7.04 -11.62 10.44
CA PRO A 242 -7.30 -12.96 9.94
C PRO A 242 -8.82 -13.22 9.79
N ALA A 243 -9.27 -13.51 8.57
CA ALA A 243 -10.68 -13.76 8.30
C ALA A 243 -11.22 -15.05 8.98
N SER A 244 -10.34 -15.92 9.46
CA SER A 244 -10.69 -17.11 10.26
C SER A 244 -11.02 -16.77 11.71
N HIS A 245 -10.60 -15.61 12.23
CA HIS A 245 -10.74 -15.23 13.63
C HIS A 245 -12.20 -14.89 13.99
N ALA A 246 -12.63 -15.24 15.22
CA ALA A 246 -14.00 -15.02 15.69
C ALA A 246 -14.44 -13.55 15.70
N CYS A 247 -13.51 -12.61 15.89
CA CYS A 247 -13.80 -11.18 15.88
C CYS A 247 -13.91 -10.57 14.46
N TYR A 248 -13.58 -11.30 13.38
CA TYR A 248 -13.66 -10.76 12.02
C TYR A 248 -15.10 -10.64 11.54
N GLY A 249 -15.52 -9.42 11.21
CA GLY A 249 -16.88 -9.08 10.78
C GLY A 249 -17.01 -8.73 9.28
N GLY A 250 -15.90 -8.73 8.51
CA GLY A 250 -15.92 -8.43 7.07
C GLY A 250 -15.15 -7.18 6.69
N ASP A 251 -15.44 -6.64 5.50
CA ASP A 251 -14.75 -5.48 4.93
C ASP A 251 -15.70 -4.41 4.39
N LEU A 252 -15.18 -3.19 4.37
CA LEU A 252 -15.82 -1.97 3.84
C LEU A 252 -15.41 -1.75 2.37
N GLY A 253 -15.82 -2.68 1.51
CA GLY A 253 -15.53 -2.61 0.08
C GLY A 253 -16.71 -2.11 -0.76
N LEU A 254 -16.57 -2.22 -2.07
CA LEU A 254 -17.67 -2.05 -3.02
C LEU A 254 -18.66 -3.21 -2.84
N GLY A 255 -19.93 -2.88 -2.56
CA GLY A 255 -20.92 -3.89 -2.23
C GLY A 255 -20.72 -4.53 -0.86
N ALA A 256 -20.34 -3.74 0.15
CA ALA A 256 -20.19 -4.19 1.53
C ALA A 256 -21.51 -4.79 2.08
N ASN A 257 -21.38 -5.70 3.05
CA ASN A 257 -22.54 -6.32 3.71
C ASN A 257 -23.43 -5.25 4.37
N PRO A 258 -24.71 -5.11 3.99
CA PRO A 258 -25.61 -4.11 4.60
C PRO A 258 -25.74 -4.22 6.12
N LYS A 259 -25.66 -5.44 6.67
CA LYS A 259 -25.71 -5.65 8.12
C LYS A 259 -24.47 -5.10 8.82
N LEU A 260 -23.28 -5.25 8.20
CA LEU A 260 -22.05 -4.64 8.69
C LEU A 260 -22.18 -3.11 8.73
N LEU A 261 -22.67 -2.48 7.63
CA LEU A 261 -22.88 -1.04 7.57
C LEU A 261 -23.85 -0.55 8.66
N ALA A 262 -24.96 -1.26 8.84
CA ALA A 262 -25.95 -0.95 9.88
C ALA A 262 -25.33 -1.05 11.28
N ARG A 263 -24.46 -2.05 11.52
CA ARG A 263 -23.77 -2.25 12.80
C ARG A 263 -22.81 -1.12 13.12
N ILE A 264 -22.03 -0.64 12.14
CA ILE A 264 -21.16 0.52 12.32
C ILE A 264 -22.00 1.78 12.63
N LYS A 265 -23.11 2.00 11.90
CA LYS A 265 -23.99 3.14 12.15
C LYS A 265 -24.63 3.10 13.56
N ALA A 266 -24.89 1.92 14.09
CA ALA A 266 -25.48 1.72 15.43
C ALA A 266 -24.44 1.66 16.56
N SER A 267 -23.14 1.64 16.25
CA SER A 267 -22.09 1.53 17.26
C SER A 267 -22.03 2.77 18.16
N ASP A 268 -21.60 2.58 19.41
CA ASP A 268 -21.37 3.65 20.38
C ASP A 268 -19.89 3.98 20.57
N LEU A 269 -19.01 3.31 19.82
CA LEU A 269 -17.59 3.61 19.73
C LEU A 269 -17.02 3.03 18.42
N VAL A 270 -16.37 3.87 17.62
CA VAL A 270 -15.61 3.43 16.45
C VAL A 270 -14.11 3.64 16.71
N LEU A 271 -13.34 2.55 16.67
CA LEU A 271 -11.88 2.58 16.72
C LEU A 271 -11.34 2.44 15.30
N MET A 272 -10.80 3.51 14.71
CA MET A 272 -10.23 3.49 13.36
C MET A 272 -8.70 3.53 13.44
N VAL A 273 -8.05 2.48 12.92
CA VAL A 273 -6.58 2.32 12.99
C VAL A 273 -5.96 2.34 11.60
N GLY A 274 -5.15 3.36 11.34
CA GLY A 274 -4.36 3.52 10.13
C GLY A 274 -5.14 3.93 8.88
N GLY A 275 -6.46 3.82 8.88
CA GLY A 275 -7.35 4.16 7.78
C GLY A 275 -7.75 5.63 7.77
N ARG A 276 -8.38 6.07 6.65
CA ARG A 276 -8.84 7.46 6.43
C ARG A 276 -10.35 7.58 6.28
N LEU A 277 -11.09 6.47 6.18
CA LEU A 277 -12.50 6.45 5.76
C LEU A 277 -12.74 7.31 4.51
N SER A 278 -11.96 7.03 3.45
CA SER A 278 -12.12 7.66 2.14
C SER A 278 -13.43 7.22 1.48
N GLU A 279 -13.71 7.66 0.27
CA GLU A 279 -14.99 7.49 -0.43
C GLU A 279 -15.56 6.07 -0.34
N VAL A 280 -14.81 5.03 -0.77
CA VAL A 280 -15.31 3.65 -0.80
C VAL A 280 -15.61 3.10 0.59
N PRO A 281 -14.67 3.08 1.57
CA PRO A 281 -14.95 2.53 2.88
C PRO A 281 -15.97 3.34 3.69
N SER A 282 -16.21 4.59 3.34
CA SER A 282 -17.27 5.42 3.94
C SER A 282 -18.59 5.36 3.19
N GLN A 283 -18.70 4.54 2.14
CA GLN A 283 -19.90 4.42 1.29
C GLN A 283 -20.34 5.78 0.72
N GLY A 284 -19.43 6.47 0.04
CA GLY A 284 -19.70 7.79 -0.52
C GLY A 284 -19.77 8.89 0.54
N TYR A 285 -19.03 8.74 1.65
CA TYR A 285 -19.07 9.67 2.80
C TYR A 285 -20.39 9.70 3.59
N GLU A 286 -21.20 8.63 3.50
CA GLU A 286 -22.50 8.51 4.18
C GLU A 286 -22.51 7.59 5.39
N LEU A 287 -21.41 6.87 5.66
CA LEU A 287 -21.33 5.90 6.76
C LEU A 287 -21.32 6.60 8.13
N LEU A 288 -20.52 7.64 8.26
CA LEU A 288 -20.43 8.52 9.43
C LEU A 288 -20.69 9.96 9.00
N ALA A 289 -21.29 10.76 9.87
CA ALA A 289 -21.55 12.17 9.59
C ALA A 289 -20.27 13.02 9.54
N ILE A 290 -20.18 13.92 8.58
CA ILE A 290 -19.08 14.86 8.43
C ILE A 290 -19.57 16.27 8.84
N PRO A 291 -18.78 17.05 9.57
CA PRO A 291 -17.50 16.71 10.20
C PRO A 291 -17.63 16.01 11.55
N ASN A 292 -18.85 15.91 12.10
CA ASN A 292 -19.10 15.43 13.46
C ASN A 292 -19.82 14.08 13.43
N PRO A 293 -19.10 12.93 13.49
CA PRO A 293 -19.73 11.62 13.65
C PRO A 293 -20.64 11.59 14.88
N ALA A 294 -21.80 10.95 14.75
CA ALA A 294 -22.69 10.70 15.89
C ALA A 294 -22.03 9.71 16.88
N GLN A 295 -21.20 8.80 16.34
CA GLN A 295 -20.43 7.83 17.11
C GLN A 295 -19.15 8.49 17.65
N PRO A 296 -18.79 8.32 18.92
CA PRO A 296 -17.46 8.59 19.40
C PRO A 296 -16.42 7.88 18.51
N LEU A 297 -15.53 8.67 17.90
CA LEU A 297 -14.50 8.19 17.00
C LEU A 297 -13.12 8.32 17.67
N VAL A 298 -12.45 7.18 17.89
CA VAL A 298 -11.02 7.15 18.21
C VAL A 298 -10.27 6.89 16.92
N HIS A 299 -9.49 7.88 16.46
CA HIS A 299 -8.78 7.80 15.19
C HIS A 299 -7.27 7.76 15.42
N ILE A 300 -6.64 6.68 14.99
CA ILE A 300 -5.19 6.47 15.04
C ILE A 300 -4.64 6.58 13.62
N HIS A 301 -3.69 7.48 13.40
CA HIS A 301 -3.06 7.63 12.08
C HIS A 301 -1.61 8.11 12.20
N ALA A 302 -0.75 7.64 11.28
CA ALA A 302 0.67 7.98 11.23
C ALA A 302 0.95 9.42 10.76
N ASP A 303 -0.03 10.07 10.16
CA ASP A 303 0.04 11.44 9.66
C ASP A 303 -0.93 12.32 10.44
N ALA A 304 -0.42 13.36 11.06
CA ALA A 304 -1.22 14.30 11.85
C ALA A 304 -2.25 15.05 10.99
N ASP A 305 -1.95 15.32 9.72
CA ASP A 305 -2.83 16.06 8.81
C ASP A 305 -4.08 15.27 8.40
N GLU A 306 -4.08 13.96 8.56
CA GLU A 306 -5.27 13.13 8.34
C GLU A 306 -6.22 13.11 9.56
N LEU A 307 -5.71 13.42 10.77
CA LEU A 307 -6.50 13.44 12.00
C LEU A 307 -7.38 14.68 12.07
N GLY A 308 -8.67 14.51 11.81
CA GLY A 308 -9.63 15.63 11.79
C GLY A 308 -9.83 16.30 10.44
N LYS A 309 -9.22 15.79 9.37
CA LYS A 309 -9.34 16.34 8.01
C LYS A 309 -10.78 16.29 7.48
N LEU A 310 -11.47 15.18 7.67
CA LEU A 310 -12.87 14.99 7.28
C LEU A 310 -13.76 14.74 8.50
N TYR A 311 -13.37 13.82 9.36
CA TYR A 311 -14.12 13.42 10.54
C TYR A 311 -13.43 13.96 11.78
N ARG A 312 -14.13 14.74 12.58
CA ARG A 312 -13.62 15.21 13.87
C ARG A 312 -13.59 14.06 14.86
N PRO A 313 -12.42 13.55 15.26
CA PRO A 313 -12.36 12.46 16.22
C PRO A 313 -12.68 12.96 17.63
N THR A 314 -13.31 12.11 18.43
CA THR A 314 -13.47 12.32 19.87
C THR A 314 -12.10 12.19 20.56
N GLN A 315 -11.26 11.28 20.04
CA GLN A 315 -9.88 11.12 20.47
C GLN A 315 -8.99 10.89 19.24
N ALA A 316 -8.00 11.76 19.05
CA ALA A 316 -6.98 11.65 18.01
C ALA A 316 -5.68 11.09 18.61
N ILE A 317 -5.11 10.05 17.98
CA ILE A 317 -3.85 9.45 18.39
C ILE A 317 -2.89 9.48 17.20
N HIS A 318 -1.91 10.36 17.23
CA HIS A 318 -0.87 10.45 16.23
C HIS A 318 0.18 9.37 16.49
N ALA A 319 -0.02 8.22 15.89
CA ALA A 319 0.87 7.06 16.00
C ALA A 319 0.79 6.19 14.75
N THR A 320 1.89 5.50 14.44
CA THR A 320 1.84 4.45 13.43
C THR A 320 1.03 3.24 13.95
N PRO A 321 0.37 2.47 13.07
CA PRO A 321 -0.28 1.23 13.48
C PRO A 321 0.65 0.30 14.26
N GLN A 322 1.92 0.15 13.84
CA GLN A 322 2.91 -0.68 14.53
C GLN A 322 3.17 -0.22 15.97
N ALA A 323 3.45 1.08 16.15
CA ALA A 323 3.70 1.64 17.49
C ALA A 323 2.45 1.62 18.38
N PHE A 324 1.27 1.84 17.78
CA PHE A 324 0.00 1.77 18.49
C PHE A 324 -0.30 0.34 18.97
N THR A 325 -0.16 -0.67 18.10
CA THR A 325 -0.46 -2.06 18.48
C THR A 325 0.48 -2.59 19.54
N ALA A 326 1.77 -2.23 19.49
CA ALA A 326 2.73 -2.57 20.54
C ALA A 326 2.30 -2.00 21.93
N ALA A 327 1.66 -0.83 21.97
CA ALA A 327 1.16 -0.22 23.19
C ALA A 327 -0.15 -0.85 23.71
N LEU A 328 -0.89 -1.61 22.89
CA LEU A 328 -2.17 -2.23 23.28
C LEU A 328 -2.03 -3.30 24.37
N SER A 329 -0.84 -3.83 24.62
CA SER A 329 -0.59 -4.76 25.70
C SER A 329 -1.00 -4.22 27.08
N SER A 330 -1.00 -2.90 27.26
CA SER A 330 -1.42 -2.18 28.47
C SER A 330 -2.93 -1.96 28.56
N VAL A 331 -3.67 -2.15 27.47
CA VAL A 331 -5.12 -1.90 27.36
C VAL A 331 -5.87 -3.23 27.47
N ARG A 332 -6.29 -3.58 28.68
CA ARG A 332 -6.94 -4.86 28.98
C ARG A 332 -8.33 -4.65 29.58
N PRO A 333 -9.33 -5.52 29.29
CA PRO A 333 -10.61 -5.45 29.97
C PRO A 333 -10.43 -5.79 31.45
N GLN A 334 -11.11 -5.04 32.31
CA GLN A 334 -11.10 -5.26 33.77
C GLN A 334 -12.12 -6.32 34.21
N ALA A 335 -13.12 -6.59 33.36
CA ALA A 335 -14.17 -7.58 33.57
C ALA A 335 -14.64 -8.14 32.22
N ALA A 336 -15.52 -9.15 32.24
CA ALA A 336 -16.16 -9.63 31.03
C ALA A 336 -16.89 -8.47 30.32
N VAL A 337 -16.70 -8.38 28.99
CA VAL A 337 -17.31 -7.31 28.19
C VAL A 337 -18.80 -7.57 27.97
N PRO A 338 -19.65 -6.53 27.99
CA PRO A 338 -21.11 -6.73 27.87
C PRO A 338 -21.59 -7.00 26.43
N TRP A 339 -20.69 -6.91 25.43
CA TRP A 339 -21.04 -6.98 24.00
C TRP A 339 -20.63 -8.29 23.30
N GLN A 340 -20.37 -9.36 24.01
CA GLN A 340 -20.03 -10.65 23.39
C GLN A 340 -21.05 -11.07 22.33
N ALA A 341 -22.34 -10.99 22.63
CA ALA A 341 -23.39 -11.31 21.66
C ALA A 341 -23.38 -10.43 20.41
N HIS A 342 -22.90 -9.17 20.52
CA HIS A 342 -22.72 -8.26 19.40
C HIS A 342 -21.57 -8.73 18.48
N ALA A 343 -20.46 -9.21 19.06
CA ALA A 343 -19.35 -9.76 18.31
C ALA A 343 -19.74 -11.10 17.62
N ASP A 344 -20.42 -11.97 18.32
CA ASP A 344 -20.92 -13.27 17.78
C ASP A 344 -21.87 -13.04 16.60
N ALA A 345 -22.76 -12.06 16.70
CA ALA A 345 -23.68 -11.70 15.62
C ALA A 345 -22.92 -11.10 14.40
N ALA A 346 -21.90 -10.26 14.62
CA ALA A 346 -21.08 -9.73 13.54
C ALA A 346 -20.35 -10.85 12.79
N ARG A 347 -19.81 -11.83 13.52
CA ARG A 347 -19.18 -13.02 12.94
C ARG A 347 -20.16 -13.86 12.13
N ALA A 348 -21.34 -14.15 12.67
CA ALA A 348 -22.37 -14.93 11.99
C ALA A 348 -22.85 -14.23 10.68
N GLU A 349 -22.98 -12.92 10.71
CA GLU A 349 -23.35 -12.10 9.55
C GLU A 349 -22.27 -12.13 8.46
N TYR A 350 -20.98 -12.11 8.83
CA TYR A 350 -19.88 -12.29 7.89
C TYR A 350 -19.88 -13.67 7.26
N LEU A 351 -20.00 -14.73 8.05
CA LEU A 351 -20.00 -16.11 7.55
C LEU A 351 -21.14 -16.34 6.55
N ALA A 352 -22.35 -15.85 6.87
CA ALA A 352 -23.49 -15.94 5.95
C ALA A 352 -23.30 -15.10 4.67
N TRP A 353 -22.62 -13.95 4.76
CA TRP A 353 -22.34 -13.09 3.61
C TRP A 353 -21.28 -13.67 2.68
N SER A 354 -20.25 -14.28 3.24
CA SER A 354 -19.12 -14.87 2.52
C SER A 354 -19.32 -16.32 2.05
N ASP A 355 -20.52 -16.88 2.26
CA ASP A 355 -20.88 -18.19 1.73
C ASP A 355 -21.27 -18.06 0.23
N PRO A 356 -20.54 -18.68 -0.70
CA PRO A 356 -20.88 -18.66 -2.12
C PRO A 356 -21.96 -19.69 -2.50
N ALA A 357 -22.27 -20.66 -1.64
CA ALA A 357 -23.13 -21.78 -1.98
C ALA A 357 -24.55 -21.40 -2.46
N PRO A 358 -25.21 -20.36 -1.92
CA PRO A 358 -26.54 -19.96 -2.40
C PRO A 358 -26.53 -19.15 -3.71
N ILE A 359 -25.35 -18.73 -4.19
CA ILE A 359 -25.25 -17.84 -5.34
C ILE A 359 -25.19 -18.67 -6.62
N ARG A 360 -26.07 -18.34 -7.57
CA ARG A 360 -26.07 -18.91 -8.91
C ARG A 360 -25.92 -17.81 -9.93
N ILE A 361 -25.02 -18.02 -10.90
CA ILE A 361 -24.78 -17.12 -12.02
C ILE A 361 -25.15 -17.81 -13.33
N PRO A 362 -25.45 -17.04 -14.39
CA PRO A 362 -25.71 -17.61 -15.72
C PRO A 362 -24.50 -18.42 -16.26
N GLY A 363 -24.79 -19.51 -16.98
CA GLY A 363 -23.79 -20.36 -17.59
C GLY A 363 -23.48 -21.63 -16.78
N ASN A 364 -22.65 -22.49 -17.37
CA ASN A 364 -22.29 -23.79 -16.79
C ASN A 364 -21.23 -23.67 -15.68
N LEU A 365 -20.34 -22.68 -15.80
CA LEU A 365 -19.31 -22.44 -14.79
C LEU A 365 -19.90 -21.61 -13.65
N GLN A 366 -19.79 -22.12 -12.43
CA GLN A 366 -20.24 -21.43 -11.22
C GLN A 366 -19.03 -20.88 -10.46
N MET A 367 -18.88 -19.55 -10.40
CA MET A 367 -17.73 -18.92 -9.74
C MET A 367 -17.64 -19.24 -8.26
N GLY A 368 -18.77 -19.51 -7.59
CA GLY A 368 -18.78 -19.98 -6.20
C GLY A 368 -18.02 -21.30 -6.01
N GLU A 369 -18.16 -22.23 -6.96
CA GLU A 369 -17.45 -23.51 -6.97
C GLU A 369 -15.95 -23.30 -7.27
N VAL A 370 -15.62 -22.37 -8.17
CA VAL A 370 -14.21 -21.96 -8.41
C VAL A 370 -13.57 -21.43 -7.14
N MET A 371 -14.25 -20.52 -6.44
CA MET A 371 -13.72 -19.96 -5.17
C MET A 371 -13.55 -21.03 -4.10
N GLN A 372 -14.47 -22.00 -4.02
CA GLN A 372 -14.34 -23.12 -3.09
C GLN A 372 -13.14 -24.01 -3.45
N HIS A 373 -12.99 -24.36 -4.72
CA HIS A 373 -11.86 -25.14 -5.19
C HIS A 373 -10.51 -24.43 -4.87
N LEU A 374 -10.41 -23.12 -5.11
CA LEU A 374 -9.21 -22.36 -4.77
C LEU A 374 -8.89 -22.42 -3.27
N LYS A 375 -9.91 -22.35 -2.41
CA LYS A 375 -9.72 -22.52 -0.95
C LYS A 375 -9.18 -23.90 -0.56
N ASP A 376 -9.54 -24.92 -1.32
CA ASP A 376 -9.17 -26.31 -1.02
C ASP A 376 -7.72 -26.62 -1.47
N VAL A 377 -7.22 -25.94 -2.52
CA VAL A 377 -5.93 -26.28 -3.14
C VAL A 377 -4.81 -25.26 -2.89
N LEU A 378 -5.11 -23.99 -2.58
CA LEU A 378 -4.11 -22.96 -2.43
C LEU A 378 -3.64 -22.79 -0.98
N PRO A 379 -2.34 -22.54 -0.78
CA PRO A 379 -1.81 -22.16 0.53
C PRO A 379 -2.46 -20.90 1.10
N ALA A 380 -2.56 -20.81 2.42
CA ALA A 380 -3.16 -19.67 3.11
C ALA A 380 -2.41 -18.33 2.90
N ASP A 381 -1.13 -18.40 2.55
CA ASP A 381 -0.27 -17.25 2.27
C ASP A 381 -0.20 -16.87 0.77
N THR A 382 -1.05 -17.49 -0.06
CA THR A 382 -1.18 -17.11 -1.49
C THR A 382 -1.45 -15.62 -1.64
N ILE A 383 -0.72 -14.98 -2.54
CA ILE A 383 -0.93 -13.56 -2.86
C ILE A 383 -2.01 -13.46 -3.93
N PHE A 384 -3.13 -12.82 -3.60
CA PHE A 384 -4.19 -12.51 -4.56
C PHE A 384 -4.03 -11.11 -5.11
N CYS A 385 -3.99 -11.02 -6.45
CA CYS A 385 -3.83 -9.78 -7.19
C CYS A 385 -5.06 -9.52 -8.05
N ASN A 386 -5.53 -8.28 -8.10
CA ASN A 386 -6.58 -7.88 -9.03
C ASN A 386 -6.49 -6.40 -9.39
N GLY A 387 -6.99 -6.05 -10.55
CA GLY A 387 -7.23 -4.66 -10.95
C GLY A 387 -8.63 -4.19 -10.54
N ALA A 388 -9.41 -3.71 -11.49
CA ALA A 388 -10.76 -3.19 -11.26
C ALA A 388 -11.79 -3.79 -12.21
N GLY A 389 -12.92 -4.20 -11.65
CA GLY A 389 -14.04 -4.80 -12.35
C GLY A 389 -14.90 -5.64 -11.42
N ASN A 390 -16.09 -6.03 -11.89
CA ASN A 390 -17.03 -6.83 -11.08
C ASN A 390 -16.45 -8.20 -10.68
N PHE A 391 -15.51 -8.74 -11.44
CA PHE A 391 -14.81 -9.99 -11.13
C PHE A 391 -14.09 -9.96 -9.78
N ALA A 392 -13.59 -8.79 -9.36
CA ALA A 392 -12.88 -8.62 -8.10
C ALA A 392 -13.77 -8.89 -6.87
N THR A 393 -15.09 -8.80 -7.01
CA THR A 393 -16.04 -9.14 -5.94
C THR A 393 -15.89 -10.59 -5.47
N TRP A 394 -15.55 -11.50 -6.39
CA TRP A 394 -15.36 -12.91 -6.04
C TRP A 394 -14.21 -13.12 -5.07
N ILE A 395 -13.10 -12.39 -5.24
CA ILE A 395 -11.98 -12.44 -4.30
C ILE A 395 -12.36 -11.76 -2.98
N HIS A 396 -12.80 -10.50 -3.05
CA HIS A 396 -12.98 -9.69 -1.84
C HIS A 396 -14.10 -10.21 -0.93
N ARG A 397 -15.15 -10.83 -1.49
CA ARG A 397 -16.25 -11.38 -0.70
C ARG A 397 -16.03 -12.82 -0.26
N PHE A 398 -15.35 -13.63 -1.07
CA PHE A 398 -15.33 -15.08 -0.87
C PHE A 398 -13.99 -15.68 -0.51
N TRP A 399 -12.86 -14.97 -0.75
CA TRP A 399 -11.55 -15.44 -0.29
C TRP A 399 -11.30 -15.00 1.15
N PRO A 400 -11.00 -15.94 2.08
CA PRO A 400 -10.72 -15.59 3.48
C PRO A 400 -9.24 -15.22 3.64
N PHE A 401 -8.89 -13.95 3.55
CA PHE A 401 -7.53 -13.50 3.82
C PHE A 401 -7.16 -13.78 5.29
N THR A 402 -6.17 -14.62 5.52
CA THR A 402 -5.72 -15.02 6.87
C THR A 402 -4.28 -14.64 7.17
N THR A 403 -3.52 -14.27 6.13
CA THR A 403 -2.09 -13.98 6.23
C THR A 403 -1.83 -12.52 5.83
N PHE A 404 -0.97 -11.85 6.58
CA PHE A 404 -0.50 -10.50 6.25
C PHE A 404 0.28 -10.51 4.92
N ALA A 405 0.23 -9.39 4.18
CA ALA A 405 0.89 -9.22 2.88
C ALA A 405 0.50 -10.30 1.82
N SER A 406 -0.81 -10.63 1.76
CA SER A 406 -1.37 -11.59 0.81
C SER A 406 -2.37 -10.98 -0.18
N GLN A 407 -2.52 -9.64 -0.18
CA GLN A 407 -3.48 -8.93 -1.03
C GLN A 407 -2.82 -7.78 -1.77
N LEU A 408 -2.88 -7.81 -3.10
CA LEU A 408 -2.47 -6.74 -4.00
C LEU A 408 -3.66 -6.27 -4.82
N ALA A 409 -4.27 -5.19 -4.39
CA ALA A 409 -5.43 -4.59 -5.04
C ALA A 409 -5.39 -3.06 -4.89
N PRO A 410 -5.56 -2.27 -5.97
CA PRO A 410 -5.39 -0.83 -5.93
C PRO A 410 -6.65 -0.16 -5.40
N THR A 411 -6.57 0.62 -4.31
CA THR A 411 -7.72 1.36 -3.77
C THR A 411 -8.19 2.48 -4.70
N SER A 412 -7.36 2.88 -5.65
CA SER A 412 -7.71 3.79 -6.75
C SER A 412 -8.64 3.18 -7.80
N GLY A 413 -8.89 1.85 -7.76
CA GLY A 413 -9.70 1.19 -8.77
C GLY A 413 -9.07 1.17 -10.16
N SER A 414 -7.73 1.13 -10.25
CA SER A 414 -7.02 1.09 -11.53
C SER A 414 -7.16 -0.26 -12.20
N MET A 415 -7.74 -0.27 -13.40
CA MET A 415 -7.65 -1.41 -14.31
C MET A 415 -6.20 -1.63 -14.74
N GLY A 416 -5.85 -2.87 -15.10
CA GLY A 416 -4.51 -3.26 -15.55
C GLY A 416 -3.49 -3.49 -14.44
N TYR A 417 -3.85 -3.27 -13.17
CA TYR A 417 -2.92 -3.42 -12.05
C TYR A 417 -2.60 -4.89 -11.71
N GLY A 418 -3.58 -5.78 -11.84
CA GLY A 418 -3.48 -7.14 -11.29
C GLY A 418 -2.28 -7.94 -11.80
N LEU A 419 -2.05 -7.93 -13.11
CA LEU A 419 -0.94 -8.69 -13.72
C LEU A 419 0.43 -8.15 -13.33
N PRO A 420 0.77 -6.87 -13.54
CA PRO A 420 2.08 -6.36 -13.09
C PRO A 420 2.29 -6.51 -11.59
N ALA A 421 1.29 -6.25 -10.76
CA ALA A 421 1.40 -6.45 -9.32
C ALA A 421 1.70 -7.91 -8.95
N GLY A 422 1.07 -8.85 -9.63
CA GLY A 422 1.35 -10.28 -9.45
C GLY A 422 2.78 -10.66 -9.85
N VAL A 423 3.26 -10.14 -10.97
CA VAL A 423 4.66 -10.33 -11.40
C VAL A 423 5.61 -9.74 -10.36
N GLY A 424 5.37 -8.52 -9.90
CA GLY A 424 6.17 -7.88 -8.85
C GLY A 424 6.18 -8.68 -7.53
N GLY A 425 5.02 -9.19 -7.11
CA GLY A 425 4.89 -10.05 -5.92
C GLY A 425 5.63 -11.37 -6.05
N LYS A 426 5.55 -12.04 -7.20
CA LYS A 426 6.25 -13.30 -7.48
C LYS A 426 7.77 -13.10 -7.59
N ARG A 427 8.22 -11.96 -8.16
CA ARG A 427 9.65 -11.57 -8.16
C ARG A 427 10.19 -11.36 -6.76
N LEU A 428 9.39 -10.73 -5.89
CA LEU A 428 9.78 -10.47 -4.51
C LEU A 428 9.83 -11.76 -3.66
N TRP A 429 8.82 -12.62 -3.80
CA TRP A 429 8.70 -13.87 -3.04
C TRP A 429 8.46 -15.07 -3.95
N PRO A 430 9.50 -15.58 -4.60
CA PRO A 430 9.41 -16.66 -5.59
C PRO A 430 8.75 -17.95 -5.05
N GLN A 431 8.80 -18.15 -3.73
CA GLN A 431 8.27 -19.36 -3.07
C GLN A 431 6.76 -19.28 -2.80
N ARG A 432 6.14 -18.10 -2.86
CA ARG A 432 4.72 -17.95 -2.61
C ARG A 432 3.92 -18.13 -3.89
N GLU A 433 2.75 -18.75 -3.77
CA GLU A 433 1.80 -18.79 -4.87
C GLU A 433 1.21 -17.40 -5.10
N VAL A 434 1.01 -17.06 -6.39
CA VAL A 434 0.40 -15.80 -6.80
C VAL A 434 -0.74 -16.10 -7.74
N VAL A 435 -1.92 -15.61 -7.43
CA VAL A 435 -3.12 -15.76 -8.24
C VAL A 435 -3.61 -14.37 -8.69
N ILE A 436 -3.76 -14.21 -9.99
CA ILE A 436 -4.18 -12.96 -10.60
C ILE A 436 -5.60 -13.11 -11.16
N PHE A 437 -6.53 -12.30 -10.64
CA PHE A 437 -7.86 -12.15 -11.20
C PHE A 437 -7.90 -10.91 -12.09
N ALA A 438 -8.21 -11.11 -13.36
CA ALA A 438 -8.33 -10.04 -14.33
C ALA A 438 -9.55 -10.29 -15.22
N GLY A 439 -10.31 -9.25 -15.51
CA GLY A 439 -11.27 -9.25 -16.60
C GLY A 439 -10.54 -9.09 -17.94
N ASP A 440 -11.22 -9.32 -19.04
CA ASP A 440 -10.67 -9.20 -20.41
C ASP A 440 -10.09 -7.79 -20.66
N GLY A 441 -10.84 -6.74 -20.39
CA GLY A 441 -10.38 -5.36 -20.55
C GLY A 441 -9.30 -4.97 -19.53
N ASP A 442 -9.39 -5.48 -18.30
CA ASP A 442 -8.38 -5.27 -17.26
C ASP A 442 -7.03 -5.90 -17.65
N PHE A 443 -7.05 -7.13 -18.14
CA PHE A 443 -5.86 -7.84 -18.61
C PHE A 443 -5.20 -7.13 -19.80
N LEU A 444 -5.98 -6.67 -20.77
CA LEU A 444 -5.46 -6.06 -22.00
C LEU A 444 -4.71 -4.74 -21.78
N MET A 445 -4.92 -4.06 -20.65
CA MET A 445 -4.21 -2.80 -20.35
C MET A 445 -2.71 -3.01 -20.10
N HIS A 446 -2.32 -4.12 -19.46
CA HIS A 446 -0.93 -4.46 -19.17
C HIS A 446 -0.61 -5.93 -19.48
N GLY A 447 -1.34 -6.55 -20.40
CA GLY A 447 -1.15 -7.95 -20.81
C GLY A 447 0.26 -8.28 -21.30
N GLN A 448 0.99 -7.28 -21.84
CA GLN A 448 2.40 -7.42 -22.25
C GLN A 448 3.34 -7.82 -21.10
N GLU A 449 2.98 -7.56 -19.83
CA GLU A 449 3.78 -7.98 -18.68
C GLU A 449 3.73 -9.49 -18.43
N PHE A 450 2.84 -10.20 -19.13
CA PHE A 450 2.91 -11.67 -19.19
C PHE A 450 4.21 -12.15 -19.83
N ALA A 451 4.73 -11.42 -20.85
CA ALA A 451 6.05 -11.70 -21.41
C ALA A 451 7.18 -11.46 -20.40
N THR A 452 7.03 -10.50 -19.48
CA THR A 452 7.95 -10.32 -18.35
C THR A 452 7.93 -11.51 -17.42
N ALA A 453 6.75 -12.02 -17.06
CA ALA A 453 6.62 -13.24 -16.26
C ALA A 453 7.34 -14.43 -16.92
N VAL A 454 7.11 -14.66 -18.21
CA VAL A 454 7.77 -15.76 -18.97
C VAL A 454 9.29 -15.57 -18.98
N GLN A 455 9.78 -14.35 -19.21
CA GLN A 455 11.23 -14.07 -19.25
C GLN A 455 11.94 -14.43 -17.94
N TYR A 456 11.27 -14.19 -16.82
CA TYR A 456 11.86 -14.42 -15.47
C TYR A 456 11.43 -15.76 -14.86
N GLY A 457 10.73 -16.63 -15.59
CA GLY A 457 10.34 -17.96 -15.16
C GLY A 457 9.37 -17.98 -13.97
N LEU A 458 8.41 -17.07 -13.96
CA LEU A 458 7.45 -16.88 -12.87
C LEU A 458 6.19 -17.69 -13.05
#